data_107755e31808e98440943655a719f7c1
#
_entry.id   107755e31808e98440943655a719f7c1
#
_cell.length_a   1.000
_cell.length_b   1.000
_cell.length_c   1.000
_cell.angle_alpha   90.00
_cell.angle_beta   90.00
_cell.angle_gamma   90.00
#
_symmetry.space_group_name_H-M   'P 1'
#
loop_
_entity.id
_entity.type
_entity.pdbx_description
1 polymer ?
#
loop_
_entity_poly.entity_id
_entity_poly.type
_entity_poly.pdbx_seq_one_letter_code
_entity_poly.pdbx_strand_id
1 'polypeptide(L)'
;MEQPRIVSLAPSATATLTALDVADRVVGVTAHCELDRPTVGGWLNPDYEMVADLDPDLVCTSDDLQREIRDGLQKRGYRVHHHEPSRLDAVLAGFKSLAAAAGVDDAGEQLVADCRRRLDAVAETVGGGDDPVVYCEEWSDPPMAAGNW
;
A
#
# COMPACT_ATOMS: atom_id res chain seq x y z
N MET A 1 12.69 11.35 18.91
CA MET A 1 11.32 11.49 18.36
C MET A 1 10.64 10.15 18.48
N GLU A 2 9.42 10.17 18.92
CA GLU A 2 8.62 8.95 19.02
C GLU A 2 8.30 8.44 17.60
N GLN A 3 8.40 7.13 17.39
CA GLN A 3 8.10 6.53 16.09
C GLN A 3 6.58 6.53 15.87
N PRO A 4 6.07 6.88 14.67
CA PRO A 4 4.64 6.98 14.45
C PRO A 4 3.97 5.59 14.58
N ARG A 5 2.83 5.57 15.26
CA ARG A 5 1.91 4.44 15.32
C ARG A 5 1.08 4.43 14.04
N ILE A 6 1.05 3.31 13.34
CA ILE A 6 0.45 3.24 12.00
C ILE A 6 -0.72 2.24 12.02
N VAL A 7 -1.87 2.65 11.50
CA VAL A 7 -2.95 1.72 11.13
C VAL A 7 -2.96 1.60 9.62
N SER A 8 -2.88 0.37 9.11
CA SER A 8 -2.90 0.10 7.68
C SER A 8 -4.23 -0.53 7.26
N LEU A 9 -5.03 0.21 6.50
CA LEU A 9 -6.32 -0.25 5.99
C LEU A 9 -6.24 -0.86 4.59
N ALA A 10 -5.03 -0.94 4.01
CA ALA A 10 -4.82 -1.48 2.68
C ALA A 10 -3.67 -2.51 2.66
N PRO A 11 -3.88 -3.71 2.07
CA PRO A 11 -2.85 -4.74 1.96
C PRO A 11 -1.56 -4.24 1.27
N SER A 12 -1.68 -3.40 0.24
CA SER A 12 -0.55 -2.81 -0.46
C SER A 12 0.31 -1.89 0.44
N ALA A 13 -0.33 -1.09 1.28
CA ALA A 13 0.36 -0.26 2.27
C ALA A 13 1.05 -1.12 3.32
N THR A 14 0.39 -2.18 3.83
CA THR A 14 0.97 -3.13 4.78
C THR A 14 2.22 -3.81 4.20
N ALA A 15 2.15 -4.30 2.96
CA ALA A 15 3.29 -4.91 2.28
C ALA A 15 4.46 -3.91 2.11
N THR A 16 4.16 -2.66 1.75
CA THR A 16 5.18 -1.61 1.60
C THR A 16 5.81 -1.26 2.94
N LEU A 17 5.03 -1.10 4.03
CA LEU A 17 5.55 -0.84 5.37
C LEU A 17 6.46 -1.99 5.86
N THR A 18 6.12 -3.23 5.51
CA THR A 18 6.98 -4.40 5.80
C THR A 18 8.28 -4.33 5.01
N ALA A 19 8.24 -3.98 3.73
CA ALA A 19 9.42 -3.81 2.89
C ALA A 19 10.32 -2.63 3.32
N LEU A 20 9.74 -1.63 3.99
CA LEU A 20 10.47 -0.49 4.58
C LEU A 20 11.05 -0.79 5.97
N ASP A 21 10.90 -2.02 6.46
CA ASP A 21 11.34 -2.46 7.80
C ASP A 21 10.73 -1.65 8.96
N VAL A 22 9.46 -1.26 8.80
CA VAL A 22 8.68 -0.54 9.82
C VAL A 22 7.39 -1.26 10.22
N ALA A 23 7.30 -2.57 9.99
CA ALA A 23 6.14 -3.39 10.36
C ALA A 23 5.88 -3.41 11.88
N ASP A 24 6.90 -3.18 12.70
CA ASP A 24 6.80 -3.07 14.15
C ASP A 24 5.98 -1.83 14.60
N ARG A 25 5.89 -0.80 13.77
CA ARG A 25 5.10 0.42 14.02
C ARG A 25 3.63 0.26 13.65
N VAL A 26 3.27 -0.80 12.91
CA VAL A 26 1.88 -1.08 12.54
C VAL A 26 1.15 -1.66 13.74
N VAL A 27 0.14 -0.94 14.23
CA VAL A 27 -0.63 -1.29 15.43
C VAL A 27 -2.01 -1.90 15.12
N GLY A 28 -2.47 -1.79 13.87
CA GLY A 28 -3.73 -2.38 13.41
C GLY A 28 -3.79 -2.49 11.89
N VAL A 29 -4.52 -3.51 11.41
CA VAL A 29 -4.65 -3.84 9.98
C VAL A 29 -6.08 -4.25 9.65
N THR A 30 -6.42 -4.31 8.35
CA THR A 30 -7.66 -4.94 7.90
C THR A 30 -7.51 -6.46 7.73
N ALA A 31 -8.63 -7.17 7.62
CA ALA A 31 -8.68 -8.64 7.57
C ALA A 31 -7.86 -9.29 6.43
N HIS A 32 -7.56 -8.55 5.37
CA HIS A 32 -6.81 -9.05 4.20
C HIS A 32 -5.31 -8.70 4.23
N CYS A 33 -4.84 -8.03 5.27
CA CYS A 33 -3.43 -7.69 5.41
C CYS A 33 -2.65 -8.86 5.99
N GLU A 34 -1.52 -9.19 5.39
CA GLU A 34 -0.63 -10.28 5.83
C GLU A 34 0.32 -9.78 6.94
N LEU A 35 -0.23 -9.39 8.07
CA LEU A 35 0.54 -9.00 9.25
C LEU A 35 -0.25 -9.35 10.52
N ASP A 36 0.39 -10.04 11.45
CA ASP A 36 -0.22 -10.40 12.74
C ASP A 36 -0.35 -9.19 13.66
N ARG A 37 -1.48 -8.51 13.53
CA ARG A 37 -1.87 -7.32 14.29
C ARG A 37 -3.38 -7.32 14.52
N PRO A 38 -3.90 -6.56 15.50
CA PRO A 38 -5.33 -6.39 15.70
C PRO A 38 -6.04 -5.99 14.40
N THR A 39 -7.13 -6.69 14.08
CA THR A 39 -7.92 -6.44 12.88
C THR A 39 -8.97 -5.36 13.16
N VAL A 40 -8.90 -4.26 12.42
CA VAL A 40 -9.82 -3.10 12.53
C VAL A 40 -10.91 -3.12 11.45
N GLY A 41 -11.49 -4.28 11.20
CA GLY A 41 -12.54 -4.46 10.20
C GLY A 41 -12.03 -4.87 8.82
N GLY A 42 -12.88 -4.71 7.82
CA GLY A 42 -12.59 -5.05 6.43
C GLY A 42 -12.04 -3.85 5.62
N TRP A 43 -11.54 -4.15 4.43
CA TRP A 43 -10.96 -3.16 3.52
C TRP A 43 -11.92 -2.01 3.17
N LEU A 44 -13.19 -2.31 2.90
CA LEU A 44 -14.21 -1.29 2.56
C LEU A 44 -15.12 -0.92 3.74
N ASN A 45 -14.96 -1.57 4.87
CA ASN A 45 -15.76 -1.33 6.08
C ASN A 45 -14.89 -1.40 7.34
N PRO A 46 -13.92 -0.48 7.49
CA PRO A 46 -13.12 -0.41 8.71
C PRO A 46 -13.98 -0.01 9.91
N ASP A 47 -13.64 -0.53 11.07
CA ASP A 47 -14.21 -0.13 12.35
C ASP A 47 -13.49 1.11 12.89
N TYR A 48 -14.12 2.27 12.78
CA TYR A 48 -13.53 3.54 13.20
C TYR A 48 -13.34 3.66 14.72
N GLU A 49 -14.11 2.93 15.52
CA GLU A 49 -13.93 2.91 16.98
C GLU A 49 -12.67 2.14 17.33
N MET A 50 -12.46 0.98 16.71
CA MET A 50 -11.21 0.23 16.87
C MET A 50 -9.99 0.99 16.36
N VAL A 51 -10.11 1.74 15.27
CA VAL A 51 -9.04 2.63 14.79
C VAL A 51 -8.72 3.69 15.84
N ALA A 52 -9.76 4.30 16.43
CA ALA A 52 -9.58 5.32 17.47
C ALA A 52 -8.93 4.76 18.74
N ASP A 53 -9.32 3.56 19.18
CA ASP A 53 -8.75 2.89 20.35
C ASP A 53 -7.25 2.60 20.20
N LEU A 54 -6.79 2.41 18.97
CA LEU A 54 -5.37 2.21 18.68
C LEU A 54 -4.56 3.51 18.65
N ASP A 55 -5.20 4.67 18.68
CA ASP A 55 -4.59 6.01 18.70
C ASP A 55 -3.42 6.15 17.68
N PRO A 56 -3.70 6.03 16.36
CA PRO A 56 -2.64 6.07 15.36
C PRO A 56 -2.23 7.51 15.01
N ASP A 57 -0.93 7.71 14.77
CA ASP A 57 -0.37 8.96 14.20
C ASP A 57 -0.56 9.03 12.68
N LEU A 58 -0.71 7.87 12.03
CA LEU A 58 -0.85 7.75 10.58
C LEU A 58 -1.81 6.61 10.25
N VAL A 59 -2.75 6.88 9.35
CA VAL A 59 -3.61 5.84 8.76
C VAL A 59 -3.31 5.72 7.28
N CYS A 60 -3.13 4.49 6.79
CA CYS A 60 -2.84 4.22 5.38
C CYS A 60 -4.07 3.65 4.69
N THR A 61 -4.42 4.25 3.55
CA THR A 61 -5.48 3.80 2.65
C THR A 61 -4.94 3.75 1.22
N SER A 62 -5.59 3.01 0.34
CA SER A 62 -5.24 3.00 -1.08
C SER A 62 -6.45 2.73 -1.94
N ASP A 63 -6.29 2.95 -3.26
CA ASP A 63 -7.33 2.68 -4.24
C ASP A 63 -8.50 3.68 -4.21
N ASP A 64 -9.17 3.83 -5.36
CA ASP A 64 -10.30 4.73 -5.50
C ASP A 64 -11.51 4.32 -4.66
N LEU A 65 -11.68 3.03 -4.40
CA LEU A 65 -12.75 2.50 -3.55
C LEU A 65 -12.62 2.93 -2.08
N GLN A 66 -11.41 3.29 -1.63
CA GLN A 66 -11.20 3.81 -0.26
C GLN A 66 -11.23 5.34 -0.16
N ARG A 67 -11.58 6.09 -1.22
CA ARG A 67 -11.63 7.56 -1.17
C ARG A 67 -12.56 8.10 -0.08
N GLU A 68 -13.75 7.52 0.05
CA GLU A 68 -14.71 7.93 1.09
C GLU A 68 -14.20 7.61 2.50
N ILE A 69 -13.51 6.50 2.66
CA ILE A 69 -12.86 6.12 3.93
C ILE A 69 -11.75 7.11 4.28
N ARG A 70 -10.88 7.43 3.31
CA ARG A 70 -9.87 8.49 3.45
C ARG A 70 -10.49 9.80 3.94
N ASP A 71 -11.52 10.28 3.23
CA ASP A 71 -12.19 11.54 3.53
C ASP A 71 -12.85 11.51 4.92
N GLY A 72 -13.44 10.38 5.29
CA GLY A 72 -14.02 10.15 6.61
C GLY A 72 -12.99 10.18 7.74
N LEU A 73 -11.81 9.61 7.51
CA LEU A 73 -10.69 9.64 8.46
C LEU A 73 -10.11 11.04 8.61
N GLN A 74 -9.91 11.75 7.50
CA GLN A 74 -9.42 13.15 7.51
C GLN A 74 -10.38 14.08 8.25
N LYS A 75 -11.70 13.93 8.07
CA LYS A 75 -12.72 14.69 8.82
C LYS A 75 -12.67 14.42 10.33
N ARG A 76 -12.19 13.24 10.74
CA ARG A 76 -11.97 12.88 12.15
C ARG A 76 -10.63 13.38 12.70
N GLY A 77 -9.83 14.05 11.87
CA GLY A 77 -8.56 14.63 12.27
C GLY A 77 -7.33 13.71 12.11
N TYR A 78 -7.49 12.53 11.52
CA TYR A 78 -6.35 11.65 11.28
C TYR A 78 -5.48 12.16 10.13
N ARG A 79 -4.17 12.01 10.29
CA ARG A 79 -3.22 12.09 9.18
C ARG A 79 -3.37 10.84 8.33
N VAL A 80 -3.69 10.99 7.06
CA VAL A 80 -3.92 9.86 6.14
C VAL A 80 -2.93 9.89 5.00
N HIS A 81 -2.22 8.79 4.79
CA HIS A 81 -1.50 8.51 3.55
C HIS A 81 -2.42 7.69 2.64
N HIS A 82 -2.80 8.27 1.51
CA HIS A 82 -3.65 7.62 0.50
C HIS A 82 -2.91 7.54 -0.83
N HIS A 83 -2.98 6.39 -1.49
CA HIS A 83 -2.24 6.14 -2.71
C HIS A 83 -3.10 5.41 -3.74
N GLU A 84 -3.26 6.02 -4.93
CA GLU A 84 -4.04 5.49 -6.05
C GLU A 84 -3.15 5.42 -7.30
N PRO A 85 -2.24 4.45 -7.42
CA PRO A 85 -1.39 4.36 -8.58
C PRO A 85 -2.13 3.76 -9.78
N SER A 86 -1.98 4.37 -10.95
CA SER A 86 -2.46 3.83 -12.23
C SER A 86 -1.33 3.42 -13.17
N ARG A 87 -0.09 3.62 -12.77
CA ARG A 87 1.13 3.36 -13.57
C ARG A 87 2.27 2.93 -12.65
N LEU A 88 3.23 2.21 -13.22
CA LEU A 88 4.39 1.70 -12.48
C LEU A 88 5.21 2.81 -11.80
N ASP A 89 5.45 3.92 -12.49
CA ASP A 89 6.16 5.06 -11.91
C ASP A 89 5.41 5.68 -10.71
N ALA A 90 4.07 5.69 -10.74
CA ALA A 90 3.25 6.11 -9.62
C ALA A 90 3.34 5.11 -8.44
N VAL A 91 3.39 3.81 -8.70
CA VAL A 91 3.63 2.80 -7.64
C VAL A 91 4.95 3.07 -6.94
N LEU A 92 6.03 3.26 -7.69
CA LEU A 92 7.35 3.54 -7.12
C LEU A 92 7.40 4.88 -6.35
N ALA A 93 6.70 5.92 -6.86
CA ALA A 93 6.55 7.18 -6.14
C ALA A 93 5.77 7.01 -4.83
N GLY A 94 4.78 6.10 -4.81
CA GLY A 94 4.02 5.76 -3.62
C GLY A 94 4.87 5.14 -2.51
N PHE A 95 5.85 4.31 -2.84
CA PHE A 95 6.79 3.77 -1.86
C PHE A 95 7.57 4.87 -1.15
N LYS A 96 8.05 5.87 -1.91
CA LYS A 96 8.75 7.03 -1.33
C LYS A 96 7.82 7.88 -0.47
N SER A 97 6.61 8.16 -0.94
CA SER A 97 5.67 9.00 -0.20
C SER A 97 5.21 8.33 1.10
N LEU A 98 5.04 7.01 1.11
CA LEU A 98 4.73 6.26 2.33
C LEU A 98 5.93 6.22 3.28
N ALA A 99 7.14 6.02 2.75
CA ALA A 99 8.36 6.09 3.55
C ALA A 99 8.54 7.46 4.23
N ALA A 100 8.32 8.56 3.50
CA ALA A 100 8.34 9.91 4.05
C ALA A 100 7.25 10.11 5.11
N ALA A 101 6.04 9.58 4.89
CA ALA A 101 4.96 9.64 5.87
C ALA A 101 5.30 8.87 7.16
N ALA A 102 6.04 7.76 7.04
CA ALA A 102 6.52 6.97 8.16
C ALA A 102 7.85 7.49 8.77
N GLY A 103 8.48 8.51 8.17
CA GLY A 103 9.74 9.10 8.66
C GLY A 103 10.97 8.22 8.40
N VAL A 104 10.99 7.49 7.27
CA VAL A 104 12.08 6.59 6.84
C VAL A 104 12.44 6.82 5.35
N ASP A 105 12.67 8.06 4.98
CA ASP A 105 12.92 8.48 3.60
C ASP A 105 14.02 7.68 2.92
N ASP A 106 15.14 7.45 3.59
CA ASP A 106 16.28 6.69 3.06
C ASP A 106 15.89 5.24 2.71
N ALA A 107 15.06 4.60 3.53
CA ALA A 107 14.54 3.26 3.24
C ALA A 107 13.64 3.27 1.99
N GLY A 108 12.85 4.32 1.79
CA GLY A 108 12.04 4.51 0.60
C GLY A 108 12.86 4.66 -0.68
N GLU A 109 13.93 5.45 -0.63
CA GLU A 109 14.88 5.61 -1.74
C GLU A 109 15.55 4.27 -2.09
N GLN A 110 16.00 3.53 -1.07
CA GLN A 110 16.62 2.23 -1.25
C GLN A 110 15.63 1.20 -1.85
N LEU A 111 14.40 1.14 -1.35
CA LEU A 111 13.37 0.24 -1.86
C LEU A 111 13.09 0.50 -3.34
N VAL A 112 12.95 1.77 -3.74
CA VAL A 112 12.73 2.13 -5.15
C VAL A 112 13.93 1.80 -6.02
N ALA A 113 15.15 2.03 -5.53
CA ALA A 113 16.37 1.67 -6.26
C ALA A 113 16.45 0.15 -6.48
N ASP A 114 16.12 -0.65 -5.46
CA ASP A 114 16.09 -2.11 -5.55
C ASP A 114 15.03 -2.61 -6.54
N CYS A 115 13.84 -2.03 -6.52
CA CYS A 115 12.78 -2.36 -7.47
C CYS A 115 13.21 -2.05 -8.91
N ARG A 116 13.81 -0.88 -9.15
CA ARG A 116 14.30 -0.50 -10.49
C ARG A 116 15.38 -1.46 -10.98
N ARG A 117 16.38 -1.80 -10.16
CA ARG A 117 17.41 -2.78 -10.54
C ARG A 117 16.81 -4.13 -10.94
N ARG A 118 15.78 -4.61 -10.23
CA ARG A 118 15.11 -5.86 -10.57
C ARG A 118 14.34 -5.77 -11.89
N LEU A 119 13.66 -4.65 -12.14
CA LEU A 119 12.95 -4.39 -13.40
C LEU A 119 13.93 -4.31 -14.58
N ASP A 120 15.04 -3.58 -14.42
CA ASP A 120 16.07 -3.44 -15.45
C ASP A 120 16.71 -4.79 -15.78
N ALA A 121 17.01 -5.62 -14.77
CA ALA A 121 17.57 -6.96 -14.97
C ALA A 121 16.61 -7.88 -15.77
N VAL A 122 15.30 -7.78 -15.53
CA VAL A 122 14.31 -8.50 -16.33
C VAL A 122 14.27 -7.96 -17.76
N ALA A 123 14.25 -6.63 -17.95
CA ALA A 123 14.23 -6.01 -19.26
C ALA A 123 15.46 -6.39 -20.10
N GLU A 124 16.64 -6.43 -19.50
CA GLU A 124 17.89 -6.89 -20.15
C GLU A 124 17.83 -8.38 -20.55
N THR A 125 17.17 -9.21 -19.74
CA THR A 125 17.07 -10.66 -19.98
C THR A 125 16.09 -10.99 -21.10
N VAL A 126 14.96 -10.30 -21.17
CA VAL A 126 13.91 -10.58 -22.18
C VAL A 126 14.21 -10.02 -23.56
N GLY A 127 15.10 -9.05 -23.70
CA GLY A 127 15.55 -8.36 -24.93
C GLY A 127 14.85 -8.69 -26.23
N GLY A 128 14.44 -7.67 -26.97
CA GLY A 128 14.25 -7.56 -28.41
C GLY A 128 13.61 -8.70 -29.21
N GLY A 129 12.61 -9.42 -28.68
CA GLY A 129 11.75 -10.31 -29.44
C GLY A 129 10.38 -9.71 -29.73
N ASP A 130 9.52 -10.43 -30.44
CA ASP A 130 8.11 -10.07 -30.59
C ASP A 130 7.43 -10.16 -29.22
N ASP A 131 6.76 -9.08 -28.82
CA ASP A 131 6.04 -9.04 -27.54
C ASP A 131 4.86 -10.02 -27.56
N PRO A 132 4.74 -10.95 -26.60
CA PRO A 132 3.61 -11.86 -26.56
C PRO A 132 2.33 -11.11 -26.18
N VAL A 133 1.20 -11.55 -26.73
CA VAL A 133 -0.12 -11.13 -26.22
C VAL A 133 -0.46 -11.97 -24.99
N VAL A 134 -0.68 -11.31 -23.85
CA VAL A 134 -0.93 -11.97 -22.58
C VAL A 134 -2.33 -11.63 -22.08
N TYR A 135 -3.06 -12.63 -21.60
CA TYR A 135 -4.30 -12.47 -20.86
C TYR A 135 -4.02 -12.71 -19.37
N CYS A 136 -4.26 -11.69 -18.55
CA CYS A 136 -4.16 -11.81 -17.10
C CYS A 136 -5.56 -11.90 -16.51
N GLU A 137 -5.94 -13.07 -16.00
CA GLU A 137 -7.20 -13.29 -15.32
C GLU A 137 -7.07 -12.95 -13.84
N GLU A 138 -7.97 -12.10 -13.35
CA GLU A 138 -8.02 -11.71 -11.95
C GLU A 138 -9.13 -12.45 -11.19
N TRP A 139 -10.23 -12.75 -11.89
CA TRP A 139 -11.37 -13.47 -11.35
C TRP A 139 -11.94 -14.41 -12.41
N SER A 140 -12.31 -15.62 -12.05
CA SER A 140 -12.67 -16.67 -13.02
C SER A 140 -14.18 -16.86 -13.23
N ASP A 141 -15.04 -16.39 -12.33
CA ASP A 141 -16.49 -16.53 -12.47
C ASP A 141 -17.27 -15.33 -11.94
N PRO A 142 -17.71 -14.39 -12.79
CA PRO A 142 -17.41 -14.34 -14.24
C PRO A 142 -15.96 -13.99 -14.53
N PRO A 143 -15.39 -14.41 -15.70
CA PRO A 143 -14.02 -14.07 -16.05
C PRO A 143 -13.81 -12.55 -16.11
N MET A 144 -12.86 -12.04 -15.34
CA MET A 144 -12.47 -10.63 -15.36
C MET A 144 -10.97 -10.52 -15.62
N ALA A 145 -10.62 -9.70 -16.61
CA ALA A 145 -9.23 -9.39 -16.92
C ALA A 145 -8.71 -8.27 -16.02
N ALA A 146 -7.45 -8.39 -15.64
CA ALA A 146 -6.71 -7.29 -15.02
C ALA A 146 -6.66 -6.06 -15.95
N GLY A 147 -6.72 -4.86 -15.41
CA GLY A 147 -6.44 -3.66 -16.18
C GLY A 147 -7.34 -2.45 -16.02
N ASN A 148 -8.23 -2.38 -15.04
CA ASN A 148 -9.06 -1.20 -14.76
C ASN A 148 -8.80 -0.59 -13.37
N TRP A 149 -7.57 -0.65 -12.90
CA TRP A 149 -7.13 -0.19 -11.56
C TRP A 149 -5.76 0.47 -11.66
#